data_3debe35aa2f6d1d4b6f216759592b2fb
#
_entry.id   3debe35aa2f6d1d4b6f216759592b2fb
#
_cell.length_a   1.000
_cell.length_b   1.000
_cell.length_c   1.000
_cell.angle_alpha   90.00
_cell.angle_beta   90.00
_cell.angle_gamma   90.00
#
_symmetry.space_group_name_H-M   'P 1'
#
loop_
_entity.id
_entity.type
_entity.pdbx_description
1 polymer ?
#
loop_
_entity_poly.entity_id
_entity_poly.type
_entity_poly.pdbx_seq_one_letter_code
_entity_poly.pdbx_strand_id
1 'polypeptide(L)'
;MNQAFIEKLYGILEENYQDENFGVKELASGAGISRSQLHRKLQTLKGMSASKFIRSFRLEKAHTLLENNVSTVSEVSYAVGFNSPSYFIKCFHDHYKCSPGELKSHSSDKFGDGLKERLLPDERSSSVGQRIWVALMATFVAGLVIFNLWYISPKNQPLSLAVLPFRNLSEDPSNQYFSDGIMDMITSQLSHVDGLNVISRTTMEHYRGTTNTIPEISKALNVSYILEGSVQRYADKTQIILQLIDAKEDRHLWSQNYERAYEDIFELQGAIAQDVAKQLKVTIGPNKDRIHQTNAPKNFEAFNTYLKGRFFWHRRTEEDLKKSIYYFEKAVEIDPQYALAYAGLADAYFIMVWWGWYDVETGIAKARKYVDMALNLDSKDASAHATLGGILAWYDWNWEMAEEELKKAVSIDPQYATGHQYYAELLDILGRNREAREQIDLALKYNPNSRVGNSISAMVFYNTGNFKRALEEQTKSAEISGIPDYTFCMKNLMRLDDQEQALNCFKKMESGNEDDMAEIDLLFKNGGMEAVLRAYADRLEFKSGEPYYKLGTLYCMAKNYEKALECLEKSYEARELLMPRMKNNYDFKELRKEPRFLKLVENMGQQKNFEE
;
A
#
# COMPACT_ATOMS: atom_id res chain seq x y z
N MET A 1 -15.41 34.86 -37.08
CA MET A 1 -15.38 34.92 -35.60
C MET A 1 -15.20 33.52 -34.96
N ASN A 2 -15.93 32.50 -35.43
CA ASN A 2 -15.82 31.13 -34.86
C ASN A 2 -14.50 30.42 -35.22
N GLN A 3 -13.97 30.62 -36.41
CA GLN A 3 -12.71 30.04 -36.89
C GLN A 3 -11.51 30.60 -36.09
N ALA A 4 -11.45 31.93 -35.96
CA ALA A 4 -10.40 32.61 -35.17
C ALA A 4 -10.36 32.20 -33.69
N PHE A 5 -11.53 31.86 -33.13
CA PHE A 5 -11.58 31.35 -31.75
C PHE A 5 -10.96 29.95 -31.62
N ILE A 6 -11.25 29.06 -32.58
CA ILE A 6 -10.65 27.73 -32.62
C ILE A 6 -9.14 27.80 -32.87
N GLU A 7 -8.69 28.67 -33.77
CA GLU A 7 -7.26 28.91 -34.01
C GLU A 7 -6.54 29.43 -32.76
N LYS A 8 -7.18 30.34 -32.01
CA LYS A 8 -6.65 30.77 -30.71
C LYS A 8 -6.49 29.62 -29.72
N LEU A 9 -7.45 28.69 -29.63
CA LEU A 9 -7.35 27.53 -28.78
C LEU A 9 -6.23 26.59 -29.21
N TYR A 10 -6.04 26.38 -30.50
CA TYR A 10 -4.93 25.58 -31.01
C TYR A 10 -3.57 26.24 -30.70
N GLY A 11 -3.43 27.55 -30.81
CA GLY A 11 -2.22 28.26 -30.42
C GLY A 11 -1.86 28.06 -28.96
N ILE A 12 -2.85 28.19 -28.07
CA ILE A 12 -2.64 27.96 -26.63
C ILE A 12 -2.24 26.49 -26.34
N LEU A 13 -2.84 25.54 -27.06
CA LEU A 13 -2.49 24.13 -26.91
C LEU A 13 -1.10 23.82 -27.44
N GLU A 14 -0.68 24.45 -28.57
CA GLU A 14 0.66 24.25 -29.13
C GLU A 14 1.76 24.63 -28.17
N GLU A 15 1.56 25.68 -27.35
CA GLU A 15 2.52 26.15 -26.37
C GLU A 15 2.54 25.32 -25.08
N ASN A 16 1.47 24.55 -24.79
CA ASN A 16 1.28 23.96 -23.46
C ASN A 16 0.93 22.46 -23.46
N TYR A 17 0.88 21.78 -24.63
CA TYR A 17 0.39 20.38 -24.69
C TYR A 17 1.29 19.37 -23.97
N GLN A 18 2.56 19.70 -23.76
CA GLN A 18 3.55 18.86 -23.07
C GLN A 18 3.38 18.85 -21.56
N ASP A 19 2.78 19.91 -21.00
CA ASP A 19 2.54 20.00 -19.56
C ASP A 19 1.37 19.09 -19.15
N GLU A 20 1.65 18.06 -18.37
CA GLU A 20 0.64 17.11 -17.87
C GLU A 20 -0.46 17.76 -17.04
N ASN A 21 -0.16 18.88 -16.38
CA ASN A 21 -1.09 19.63 -15.52
C ASN A 21 -1.95 20.62 -16.33
N PHE A 22 -1.63 20.88 -17.60
CA PHE A 22 -2.44 21.77 -18.45
C PHE A 22 -3.78 21.12 -18.78
N GLY A 23 -4.85 21.68 -18.25
CA GLY A 23 -6.20 21.14 -18.37
C GLY A 23 -7.23 22.18 -18.87
N VAL A 24 -8.50 21.85 -18.63
CA VAL A 24 -9.65 22.69 -19.06
C VAL A 24 -9.64 24.07 -18.40
N LYS A 25 -9.12 24.19 -17.19
CA LYS A 25 -9.04 25.44 -16.43
C LYS A 25 -8.04 26.39 -17.06
N GLU A 26 -6.88 25.87 -17.39
CA GLU A 26 -5.76 26.60 -17.99
C GLU A 26 -6.12 27.04 -19.42
N LEU A 27 -6.71 26.15 -20.21
CA LEU A 27 -7.19 26.47 -21.57
C LEU A 27 -8.28 27.56 -21.56
N ALA A 28 -9.22 27.51 -20.62
CA ALA A 28 -10.28 28.53 -20.49
C ALA A 28 -9.69 29.89 -20.08
N SER A 29 -8.73 29.88 -19.14
CA SER A 29 -8.02 31.09 -18.70
C SER A 29 -7.21 31.72 -19.82
N GLY A 30 -6.44 30.95 -20.61
CA GLY A 30 -5.67 31.43 -21.75
C GLY A 30 -6.58 31.97 -22.89
N ALA A 31 -7.76 31.40 -23.03
CA ALA A 31 -8.75 31.87 -23.98
C ALA A 31 -9.49 33.15 -23.51
N GLY A 32 -9.39 33.51 -22.21
CA GLY A 32 -10.06 34.66 -21.63
C GLY A 32 -11.56 34.46 -21.40
N ILE A 33 -12.00 33.19 -21.11
CA ILE A 33 -13.40 32.84 -20.91
C ILE A 33 -13.57 31.86 -19.73
N SER A 34 -14.80 31.73 -19.22
CA SER A 34 -15.09 30.76 -18.18
C SER A 34 -15.10 29.31 -18.73
N ARG A 35 -14.87 28.30 -17.85
CA ARG A 35 -14.95 26.88 -18.20
C ARG A 35 -16.29 26.50 -18.85
N SER A 36 -17.39 27.04 -18.34
CA SER A 36 -18.73 26.81 -18.85
C SER A 36 -18.91 27.38 -20.27
N GLN A 37 -18.35 28.57 -20.51
CA GLN A 37 -18.36 29.20 -21.84
C GLN A 37 -17.49 28.41 -22.84
N LEU A 38 -16.30 27.96 -22.42
CA LEU A 38 -15.43 27.10 -23.24
C LEU A 38 -16.13 25.81 -23.62
N HIS A 39 -16.73 25.14 -22.66
CA HIS A 39 -17.46 23.87 -22.89
C HIS A 39 -18.60 24.06 -23.87
N ARG A 40 -19.45 25.07 -23.66
CA ARG A 40 -20.59 25.37 -24.57
C ARG A 40 -20.14 25.71 -25.99
N LYS A 41 -19.08 26.54 -26.14
CA LYS A 41 -18.54 26.91 -27.46
C LYS A 41 -17.94 25.71 -28.19
N LEU A 42 -17.13 24.86 -27.50
CA LEU A 42 -16.56 23.67 -28.12
C LEU A 42 -17.63 22.62 -28.47
N GLN A 43 -18.66 22.48 -27.65
CA GLN A 43 -19.79 21.62 -27.96
C GLN A 43 -20.53 22.08 -29.21
N THR A 44 -20.75 23.41 -29.36
CA THR A 44 -21.42 23.98 -30.54
C THR A 44 -20.54 23.93 -31.79
N LEU A 45 -19.22 24.19 -31.69
CA LEU A 45 -18.34 24.35 -32.86
C LEU A 45 -17.68 23.05 -33.33
N LYS A 46 -17.43 22.11 -32.40
CA LYS A 46 -16.70 20.86 -32.65
C LYS A 46 -17.43 19.61 -32.21
N GLY A 47 -18.60 19.73 -31.55
CA GLY A 47 -19.37 18.59 -31.05
C GLY A 47 -18.69 17.81 -29.92
N MET A 48 -17.74 18.42 -29.19
CA MET A 48 -16.95 17.72 -28.20
C MET A 48 -16.71 18.54 -26.93
N SER A 49 -16.42 17.83 -25.82
CA SER A 49 -16.05 18.47 -24.56
C SER A 49 -14.64 19.08 -24.63
N ALA A 50 -14.36 20.06 -23.74
CA ALA A 50 -13.04 20.69 -23.66
C ALA A 50 -11.91 19.70 -23.31
N SER A 51 -12.18 18.73 -22.43
CA SER A 51 -11.21 17.67 -22.11
C SER A 51 -10.93 16.75 -23.31
N LYS A 52 -11.96 16.44 -24.12
CA LYS A 52 -11.80 15.66 -25.35
C LYS A 52 -11.00 16.43 -26.40
N PHE A 53 -11.20 17.75 -26.48
CA PHE A 53 -10.48 18.63 -27.41
C PHE A 53 -8.98 18.68 -27.09
N ILE A 54 -8.60 18.89 -25.84
CA ILE A 54 -7.19 18.84 -25.37
C ILE A 54 -6.58 17.45 -25.68
N ARG A 55 -7.30 16.39 -25.36
CA ARG A 55 -6.83 15.02 -25.58
C ARG A 55 -6.61 14.70 -27.06
N SER A 56 -7.54 15.08 -27.92
CA SER A 56 -7.40 14.86 -29.39
C SER A 56 -6.16 15.54 -29.91
N PHE A 57 -5.87 16.76 -29.47
CA PHE A 57 -4.68 17.50 -29.88
C PHE A 57 -3.38 16.78 -29.44
N ARG A 58 -3.32 16.33 -28.20
CA ARG A 58 -2.18 15.55 -27.71
C ARG A 58 -1.97 14.24 -28.46
N LEU A 59 -3.06 13.56 -28.84
CA LEU A 59 -2.99 12.34 -29.64
C LEU A 59 -2.52 12.60 -31.09
N GLU A 60 -2.90 13.72 -31.71
CA GLU A 60 -2.38 14.13 -33.03
C GLU A 60 -0.86 14.37 -32.98
N LYS A 61 -0.35 15.03 -31.93
CA LYS A 61 1.09 15.21 -31.72
C LYS A 61 1.82 13.89 -31.50
N ALA A 62 1.23 13.00 -30.70
CA ALA A 62 1.77 11.67 -30.47
C ALA A 62 1.86 10.82 -31.72
N HIS A 63 0.84 10.89 -32.60
CA HIS A 63 0.83 10.19 -33.87
C HIS A 63 2.03 10.59 -34.74
N THR A 64 2.28 11.88 -34.88
CA THR A 64 3.41 12.41 -35.66
C THR A 64 4.77 11.97 -35.05
N LEU A 65 4.91 11.95 -33.73
CA LEU A 65 6.14 11.50 -33.08
C LEU A 65 6.38 10.00 -33.27
N LEU A 66 5.33 9.19 -33.23
CA LEU A 66 5.41 7.73 -33.42
C LEU A 66 5.71 7.36 -34.88
N GLU A 67 5.15 8.07 -35.88
CA GLU A 67 5.46 7.88 -37.28
C GLU A 67 6.93 8.17 -37.61
N ASN A 68 7.52 9.16 -36.94
CA ASN A 68 8.92 9.51 -37.11
C ASN A 68 9.90 8.59 -36.35
N ASN A 69 9.41 7.61 -35.61
CA ASN A 69 10.15 6.56 -34.90
C ASN A 69 11.24 7.08 -33.94
N VAL A 70 11.08 8.30 -33.40
CA VAL A 70 12.12 9.02 -32.63
C VAL A 70 12.25 8.52 -31.18
N SER A 71 11.19 7.95 -30.60
CA SER A 71 11.14 7.61 -29.15
C SER A 71 10.25 6.39 -28.87
N THR A 72 10.37 5.79 -27.69
CA THR A 72 9.50 4.68 -27.26
C THR A 72 8.05 5.16 -27.04
N VAL A 73 7.09 4.24 -27.05
CA VAL A 73 5.67 4.56 -26.80
C VAL A 73 5.47 5.25 -25.45
N SER A 74 6.24 4.84 -24.44
CA SER A 74 6.19 5.45 -23.10
C SER A 74 6.76 6.87 -23.11
N GLU A 75 7.90 7.09 -23.73
CA GLU A 75 8.50 8.43 -23.88
C GLU A 75 7.59 9.38 -24.64
N VAL A 76 6.99 8.92 -25.74
CA VAL A 76 6.02 9.72 -26.51
C VAL A 76 4.81 10.09 -25.65
N SER A 77 4.31 9.17 -24.81
CA SER A 77 3.16 9.46 -23.95
C SER A 77 3.44 10.63 -22.99
N TYR A 78 4.60 10.66 -22.38
CA TYR A 78 5.01 11.75 -21.49
C TYR A 78 5.33 13.04 -22.26
N ALA A 79 6.00 12.93 -23.40
CA ALA A 79 6.34 14.09 -24.24
C ALA A 79 5.11 14.85 -24.76
N VAL A 80 3.94 14.21 -24.83
CA VAL A 80 2.69 14.86 -25.24
C VAL A 80 1.75 15.15 -24.05
N GLY A 81 2.26 15.10 -22.80
CA GLY A 81 1.54 15.53 -21.60
C GLY A 81 0.53 14.52 -21.05
N PHE A 82 0.71 13.21 -21.30
CA PHE A 82 -0.02 12.17 -20.57
C PHE A 82 0.80 11.72 -19.37
N ASN A 83 0.18 11.66 -18.21
CA ASN A 83 0.80 11.20 -16.96
C ASN A 83 0.80 9.66 -16.79
N SER A 84 0.22 8.90 -17.72
CA SER A 84 0.16 7.44 -17.69
C SER A 84 0.23 6.86 -19.11
N PRO A 85 1.29 6.08 -19.42
CA PRO A 85 1.41 5.36 -20.69
C PRO A 85 0.24 4.41 -20.96
N SER A 86 -0.28 3.72 -19.94
CA SER A 86 -1.43 2.83 -20.08
C SER A 86 -2.70 3.58 -20.48
N TYR A 87 -2.93 4.75 -19.90
CA TYR A 87 -4.06 5.60 -20.27
C TYR A 87 -3.88 6.21 -21.67
N PHE A 88 -2.66 6.60 -22.01
CA PHE A 88 -2.31 7.07 -23.37
C PHE A 88 -2.60 6.00 -24.42
N ILE A 89 -2.09 4.76 -24.24
CA ILE A 89 -2.31 3.64 -25.19
C ILE A 89 -3.81 3.41 -25.41
N LYS A 90 -4.60 3.43 -24.36
CA LYS A 90 -6.06 3.30 -24.45
C LYS A 90 -6.67 4.44 -25.26
N CYS A 91 -6.33 5.70 -24.96
CA CYS A 91 -6.86 6.86 -25.65
C CYS A 91 -6.44 6.91 -27.12
N PHE A 92 -5.21 6.49 -27.42
CA PHE A 92 -4.66 6.42 -28.77
C PHE A 92 -5.39 5.37 -29.61
N HIS A 93 -5.56 4.18 -29.06
CA HIS A 93 -6.32 3.10 -29.70
C HIS A 93 -7.80 3.49 -29.92
N ASP A 94 -8.43 4.14 -28.94
CA ASP A 94 -9.80 4.61 -29.08
C ASP A 94 -9.96 5.65 -30.22
N HIS A 95 -8.92 6.46 -30.42
CA HIS A 95 -8.92 7.54 -31.42
C HIS A 95 -8.55 7.05 -32.83
N TYR A 96 -7.47 6.25 -32.94
CA TYR A 96 -6.91 5.84 -34.24
C TYR A 96 -7.25 4.39 -34.64
N LYS A 97 -7.89 3.61 -33.75
CA LYS A 97 -8.26 2.21 -33.95
C LYS A 97 -7.06 1.26 -34.19
N CYS A 98 -5.85 1.73 -33.91
CA CYS A 98 -4.62 0.93 -33.85
C CYS A 98 -3.84 1.25 -32.59
N SER A 99 -2.97 0.34 -32.15
CA SER A 99 -2.10 0.61 -31.02
C SER A 99 -0.91 1.50 -31.43
N PRO A 100 -0.34 2.31 -30.50
CA PRO A 100 0.87 3.08 -30.78
C PRO A 100 2.05 2.22 -31.25
N GLY A 101 2.14 0.95 -30.78
CA GLY A 101 3.16 0.00 -31.20
C GLY A 101 2.99 -0.50 -32.64
N GLU A 102 1.76 -0.76 -33.06
CA GLU A 102 1.44 -1.13 -34.46
C GLU A 102 1.78 -0.01 -35.43
N LEU A 103 1.45 1.24 -35.10
CA LEU A 103 1.80 2.38 -35.93
C LEU A 103 3.32 2.49 -36.13
N LYS A 104 4.07 2.27 -35.06
CA LYS A 104 5.54 2.31 -35.08
C LYS A 104 6.15 1.17 -35.92
N SER A 105 5.56 -0.04 -35.91
CA SER A 105 6.04 -1.17 -36.71
C SER A 105 5.78 -0.99 -38.22
N HIS A 106 4.68 -0.35 -38.61
CA HIS A 106 4.38 -0.06 -40.01
C HIS A 106 5.26 1.03 -40.64
N SER A 107 5.90 1.88 -39.83
CA SER A 107 6.84 2.88 -40.32
C SER A 107 8.24 2.32 -40.59
N SER A 108 8.60 1.15 -40.05
CA SER A 108 9.87 0.49 -40.33
C SER A 108 9.93 -0.29 -41.64
N ASP A 109 8.79 -0.57 -42.26
CA ASP A 109 8.74 -1.33 -43.55
C ASP A 109 8.79 -0.45 -44.80
N LYS A 110 9.01 0.85 -44.69
CA LYS A 110 9.06 1.79 -45.84
C LYS A 110 10.45 2.10 -46.40
N PHE A 111 11.48 1.25 -46.08
CA PHE A 111 12.77 1.35 -46.77
C PHE A 111 13.14 0.00 -47.38
N GLY A 112 12.69 -0.23 -48.63
CA GLY A 112 13.05 -1.41 -49.41
C GLY A 112 12.25 -1.51 -50.70
N ASP A 113 12.72 -0.79 -51.67
CA ASP A 113 12.73 -1.05 -53.11
C ASP A 113 11.45 -1.30 -53.92
N GLY A 114 11.40 -0.58 -54.94
CA GLY A 114 10.51 -0.28 -56.00
C GLY A 114 9.99 -1.42 -56.90
N LEU A 115 9.08 -0.97 -57.71
CA LEU A 115 8.67 -1.45 -59.03
C LEU A 115 7.45 -2.37 -59.13
N LYS A 116 6.52 -1.78 -59.87
CA LYS A 116 5.58 -2.27 -60.90
C LYS A 116 4.14 -2.48 -60.47
N GLU A 117 3.34 -1.50 -60.85
CA GLU A 117 2.54 -1.41 -62.07
C GLU A 117 1.49 -2.52 -62.29
N ARG A 118 0.23 -2.01 -62.34
CA ARG A 118 -0.94 -2.54 -63.06
C ARG A 118 -1.56 -3.85 -62.58
N LEU A 119 -2.79 -3.76 -62.19
CA LEU A 119 -3.93 -4.18 -63.04
C LEU A 119 -5.23 -4.02 -62.21
N LEU A 120 -6.13 -3.23 -62.75
CA LEU A 120 -7.55 -3.28 -62.41
C LEU A 120 -8.11 -4.59 -62.97
N PRO A 121 -8.89 -5.36 -62.23
CA PRO A 121 -9.77 -6.34 -62.81
C PRO A 121 -11.21 -5.79 -62.87
N ASP A 122 -11.71 -6.00 -64.02
CA ASP A 122 -13.04 -5.91 -64.56
C ASP A 122 -14.16 -6.38 -63.62
N GLU A 123 -15.25 -5.65 -63.64
CA GLU A 123 -16.52 -6.10 -63.08
C GLU A 123 -17.03 -7.31 -63.85
N ARG A 124 -17.20 -8.44 -63.16
CA ARG A 124 -18.37 -9.37 -63.32
C ARG A 124 -18.27 -10.60 -62.42
N SER A 125 -19.40 -10.83 -61.72
CA SER A 125 -19.83 -12.11 -61.15
C SER A 125 -19.21 -12.54 -59.81
N SER A 126 -19.92 -12.50 -58.74
CA SER A 126 -20.77 -13.57 -58.19
C SER A 126 -21.33 -13.18 -56.82
N SER A 127 -22.63 -13.13 -56.74
CA SER A 127 -23.42 -12.78 -55.56
C SER A 127 -23.30 -13.78 -54.40
N VAL A 128 -22.58 -14.86 -54.56
CA VAL A 128 -22.38 -15.92 -53.53
C VAL A 128 -21.19 -15.59 -52.62
N GLY A 129 -20.09 -15.07 -53.21
CA GLY A 129 -18.88 -14.68 -52.44
C GLY A 129 -19.16 -13.51 -51.47
N GLN A 130 -19.92 -12.52 -51.91
CA GLN A 130 -20.28 -11.37 -51.05
C GLN A 130 -21.16 -11.79 -49.87
N ARG A 131 -22.10 -12.72 -50.07
CA ARG A 131 -22.93 -13.24 -48.96
C ARG A 131 -22.13 -14.05 -47.92
N ILE A 132 -21.11 -14.80 -48.37
CA ILE A 132 -20.20 -15.53 -47.48
C ILE A 132 -19.30 -14.55 -46.70
N TRP A 133 -18.77 -13.52 -47.35
CA TRP A 133 -17.95 -12.48 -46.72
C TRP A 133 -18.77 -11.67 -45.68
N VAL A 134 -20.00 -11.31 -46.02
CA VAL A 134 -20.91 -10.61 -45.10
C VAL A 134 -21.27 -11.51 -43.90
N ALA A 135 -21.49 -12.81 -44.11
CA ALA A 135 -21.75 -13.77 -43.02
C ALA A 135 -20.50 -13.97 -42.14
N LEU A 136 -19.30 -14.08 -42.71
CA LEU A 136 -18.06 -14.17 -41.95
C LEU A 136 -17.74 -12.90 -41.16
N MET A 137 -17.98 -11.74 -41.74
CA MET A 137 -17.84 -10.45 -41.06
C MET A 137 -18.89 -10.32 -39.94
N ALA A 138 -20.12 -10.75 -40.14
CA ALA A 138 -21.17 -10.72 -39.13
C ALA A 138 -20.86 -11.66 -37.96
N THR A 139 -20.32 -12.88 -38.22
CA THR A 139 -19.88 -13.81 -37.17
C THR A 139 -18.63 -13.30 -36.46
N PHE A 140 -17.70 -12.67 -37.16
CA PHE A 140 -16.52 -12.03 -36.56
C PHE A 140 -16.93 -10.86 -35.65
N VAL A 141 -17.83 -9.98 -36.13
CA VAL A 141 -18.37 -8.86 -35.33
C VAL A 141 -19.17 -9.39 -34.13
N ALA A 142 -19.99 -10.42 -34.31
CA ALA A 142 -20.71 -11.06 -33.20
C ALA A 142 -19.74 -11.70 -32.19
N GLY A 143 -18.68 -12.36 -32.69
CA GLY A 143 -17.59 -12.89 -31.84
C GLY A 143 -16.85 -11.80 -31.07
N LEU A 144 -16.56 -10.66 -31.73
CA LEU A 144 -15.95 -9.47 -31.08
C LEU A 144 -16.90 -8.85 -30.06
N VAL A 145 -18.20 -8.78 -30.34
CA VAL A 145 -19.20 -8.27 -29.39
C VAL A 145 -19.34 -9.20 -28.19
N ILE A 146 -19.41 -10.52 -28.42
CA ILE A 146 -19.44 -11.53 -27.35
C ILE A 146 -18.14 -11.51 -26.55
N PHE A 147 -16.99 -11.41 -27.22
CA PHE A 147 -15.69 -11.29 -26.56
C PHE A 147 -15.59 -9.98 -25.75
N ASN A 148 -16.07 -8.85 -26.30
CA ASN A 148 -16.12 -7.60 -25.55
C ASN A 148 -17.14 -7.67 -24.40
N LEU A 149 -18.30 -8.26 -24.58
CA LEU A 149 -19.27 -8.48 -23.48
C LEU A 149 -18.72 -9.45 -22.42
N TRP A 150 -17.91 -10.42 -22.81
CA TRP A 150 -17.23 -11.34 -21.88
C TRP A 150 -16.01 -10.68 -21.22
N TYR A 151 -15.29 -9.81 -21.94
CA TYR A 151 -14.10 -9.09 -21.45
C TYR A 151 -14.47 -7.83 -20.67
N ILE A 152 -15.58 -7.17 -21.00
CA ILE A 152 -16.17 -6.01 -20.32
C ILE A 152 -17.17 -6.45 -19.23
N SER A 153 -17.57 -7.74 -19.22
CA SER A 153 -18.24 -8.29 -18.05
C SER A 153 -17.39 -7.87 -16.84
N PRO A 154 -17.94 -7.13 -15.85
CA PRO A 154 -17.14 -6.74 -14.71
C PRO A 154 -16.59 -8.05 -14.15
N LYS A 155 -15.29 -8.30 -14.31
CA LYS A 155 -14.61 -9.32 -13.51
C LYS A 155 -15.09 -8.99 -12.12
N ASN A 156 -15.82 -9.91 -11.49
CA ASN A 156 -16.38 -9.74 -10.17
C ASN A 156 -15.27 -9.14 -9.31
N GLN A 157 -15.28 -7.81 -9.18
CA GLN A 157 -14.37 -7.20 -8.21
C GLN A 157 -14.81 -7.80 -6.88
N PRO A 158 -13.89 -8.36 -6.11
CA PRO A 158 -14.26 -8.96 -4.85
C PRO A 158 -15.05 -7.91 -4.06
N LEU A 159 -16.17 -8.34 -3.50
CA LEU A 159 -16.99 -7.48 -2.65
C LEU A 159 -16.11 -6.96 -1.51
N SER A 160 -16.30 -5.72 -1.11
CA SER A 160 -15.50 -5.10 -0.05
C SER A 160 -16.39 -4.73 1.12
N LEU A 161 -15.95 -5.08 2.32
CA LEU A 161 -16.68 -4.94 3.57
C LEU A 161 -15.80 -4.24 4.62
N ALA A 162 -16.38 -3.28 5.32
CA ALA A 162 -15.82 -2.69 6.53
C ALA A 162 -16.68 -3.07 7.73
N VAL A 163 -16.07 -3.54 8.81
CA VAL A 163 -16.73 -3.86 10.07
C VAL A 163 -16.48 -2.72 11.05
N LEU A 164 -17.47 -1.88 11.32
CA LEU A 164 -17.31 -0.75 12.25
C LEU A 164 -17.05 -1.21 13.68
N PRO A 165 -16.36 -0.39 14.51
CA PRO A 165 -16.18 -0.68 15.92
C PRO A 165 -17.54 -0.89 16.63
N PHE A 166 -17.70 -2.05 17.26
CA PHE A 166 -18.96 -2.38 17.91
C PHE A 166 -19.19 -1.54 19.16
N ARG A 167 -20.43 -1.13 19.34
CA ARG A 167 -20.85 -0.39 20.53
C ARG A 167 -21.03 -1.34 21.72
N ASN A 168 -20.41 -1.01 22.85
CA ASN A 168 -20.70 -1.68 24.10
C ASN A 168 -21.99 -1.11 24.71
N LEU A 169 -23.02 -1.93 24.79
CA LEU A 169 -24.30 -1.60 25.43
C LEU A 169 -24.45 -2.22 26.83
N SER A 170 -23.38 -2.84 27.36
CA SER A 170 -23.38 -3.37 28.71
C SER A 170 -23.35 -2.22 29.73
N GLU A 171 -23.90 -2.44 30.92
CA GLU A 171 -23.90 -1.48 32.02
C GLU A 171 -22.47 -1.09 32.46
N ASP A 172 -21.52 -2.03 32.39
CA ASP A 172 -20.11 -1.80 32.73
C ASP A 172 -19.32 -1.39 31.49
N PRO A 173 -18.81 -0.13 31.43
CA PRO A 173 -17.97 0.35 30.33
C PRO A 173 -16.67 -0.45 30.17
N SER A 174 -16.20 -1.11 31.23
CA SER A 174 -14.98 -1.93 31.16
C SER A 174 -15.13 -3.13 30.24
N ASN A 175 -16.35 -3.53 29.85
CA ASN A 175 -16.62 -4.57 28.85
C ASN A 175 -16.35 -4.16 27.40
N GLN A 176 -15.80 -2.96 27.13
CA GLN A 176 -15.45 -2.55 25.76
C GLN A 176 -14.47 -3.53 25.10
N TYR A 177 -13.49 -4.08 25.84
CA TYR A 177 -12.57 -5.10 25.32
C TYR A 177 -13.27 -6.32 24.74
N PHE A 178 -14.42 -6.69 25.31
CA PHE A 178 -15.19 -7.83 24.86
C PHE A 178 -15.91 -7.52 23.54
N SER A 179 -16.55 -6.34 23.42
CA SER A 179 -17.17 -5.87 22.17
C SER A 179 -16.13 -5.78 21.04
N ASP A 180 -14.94 -5.28 21.37
CA ASP A 180 -13.82 -5.17 20.44
C ASP A 180 -13.28 -6.54 20.02
N GLY A 181 -13.21 -7.46 20.96
CA GLY A 181 -12.78 -8.84 20.69
C GLY A 181 -13.75 -9.59 19.78
N ILE A 182 -15.06 -9.42 20.00
CA ILE A 182 -16.09 -10.00 19.12
C ILE A 182 -16.00 -9.42 17.71
N MET A 183 -15.83 -8.10 17.58
CA MET A 183 -15.59 -7.45 16.28
C MET A 183 -14.35 -8.02 15.58
N ASP A 184 -13.22 -8.15 16.29
CA ASP A 184 -11.95 -8.67 15.77
C ASP A 184 -12.12 -10.09 15.23
N MET A 185 -12.80 -10.96 16.00
CA MET A 185 -13.10 -12.33 15.60
C MET A 185 -14.00 -12.40 14.36
N ILE A 186 -15.08 -11.61 14.31
CA ILE A 186 -15.98 -11.57 13.15
C ILE A 186 -15.22 -11.08 11.91
N THR A 187 -14.41 -10.04 12.06
CA THR A 187 -13.57 -9.50 10.98
C THR A 187 -12.61 -10.58 10.45
N SER A 188 -11.94 -11.30 11.35
CA SER A 188 -11.04 -12.41 11.00
C SER A 188 -11.77 -13.55 10.27
N GLN A 189 -12.95 -13.95 10.74
CA GLN A 189 -13.73 -15.00 10.06
C GLN A 189 -14.20 -14.58 8.67
N LEU A 190 -14.61 -13.31 8.53
CA LEU A 190 -15.07 -12.77 7.25
C LEU A 190 -13.91 -12.61 6.25
N SER A 191 -12.66 -12.38 6.70
CA SER A 191 -11.49 -12.31 5.82
C SER A 191 -11.17 -13.66 5.13
N HIS A 192 -11.67 -14.77 5.68
CA HIS A 192 -11.54 -16.11 5.08
C HIS A 192 -12.66 -16.47 4.09
N VAL A 193 -13.62 -15.55 3.85
CA VAL A 193 -14.70 -15.77 2.87
C VAL A 193 -14.18 -15.43 1.47
N ASP A 194 -14.21 -16.41 0.55
CA ASP A 194 -13.73 -16.22 -0.81
C ASP A 194 -14.52 -15.11 -1.55
N GLY A 195 -13.80 -14.23 -2.24
CA GLY A 195 -14.43 -13.13 -2.98
C GLY A 195 -14.86 -11.95 -2.11
N LEU A 196 -14.55 -11.94 -0.81
CA LEU A 196 -14.83 -10.84 0.09
C LEU A 196 -13.52 -10.20 0.58
N ASN A 197 -13.31 -8.92 0.27
CA ASN A 197 -12.21 -8.13 0.84
C ASN A 197 -12.69 -7.46 2.13
N VAL A 198 -12.06 -7.75 3.25
CA VAL A 198 -12.40 -7.18 4.54
C VAL A 198 -11.34 -6.18 4.98
N ILE A 199 -11.78 -4.97 5.34
CA ILE A 199 -10.88 -3.94 5.87
C ILE A 199 -10.46 -4.32 7.30
N SER A 200 -9.18 -4.15 7.59
CA SER A 200 -8.62 -4.53 8.89
C SER A 200 -9.22 -3.71 10.04
N ARG A 201 -9.26 -4.33 11.21
CA ARG A 201 -9.70 -3.67 12.44
C ARG A 201 -8.91 -2.39 12.73
N THR A 202 -7.61 -2.36 12.49
CA THR A 202 -6.76 -1.18 12.78
C THR A 202 -7.23 0.05 12.03
N THR A 203 -7.59 -0.10 10.75
CA THR A 203 -8.22 0.97 9.97
C THR A 203 -9.56 1.38 10.57
N MET A 204 -10.36 0.42 10.99
CA MET A 204 -11.71 0.69 11.50
C MET A 204 -11.71 1.42 12.85
N GLU A 205 -10.65 1.29 13.64
CA GLU A 205 -10.53 1.98 14.93
C GLU A 205 -10.59 3.51 14.80
N HIS A 206 -10.14 4.09 13.66
CA HIS A 206 -10.26 5.52 13.37
C HIS A 206 -11.72 6.02 13.28
N TYR A 207 -12.65 5.09 13.06
CA TYR A 207 -14.08 5.40 12.97
C TYR A 207 -14.83 5.17 14.29
N ARG A 208 -14.13 4.89 15.37
CA ARG A 208 -14.74 4.77 16.70
C ARG A 208 -15.30 6.12 17.15
N GLY A 209 -16.63 6.17 17.34
CA GLY A 209 -17.34 7.39 17.74
C GLY A 209 -17.31 8.51 16.69
N THR A 210 -17.03 8.16 15.43
CA THR A 210 -17.04 9.11 14.32
C THR A 210 -18.41 9.72 14.10
N THR A 211 -18.43 10.96 13.58
CA THR A 211 -19.64 11.62 13.08
C THR A 211 -19.83 11.45 11.57
N ASN A 212 -18.91 10.75 10.90
CA ASN A 212 -19.00 10.49 9.47
C ASN A 212 -20.21 9.59 9.16
N THR A 213 -20.88 9.91 8.08
CA THR A 213 -22.00 9.09 7.56
C THR A 213 -21.48 7.81 6.89
N ILE A 214 -22.34 6.80 6.77
CA ILE A 214 -22.01 5.53 6.09
C ILE A 214 -21.47 5.76 4.66
N PRO A 215 -22.07 6.62 3.81
CA PRO A 215 -21.53 6.92 2.48
C PRO A 215 -20.15 7.61 2.51
N GLU A 216 -19.87 8.47 3.49
CA GLU A 216 -18.55 9.10 3.65
C GLU A 216 -17.48 8.08 4.01
N ILE A 217 -17.76 7.17 4.94
CA ILE A 217 -16.88 6.07 5.32
C ILE A 217 -16.64 5.16 4.11
N SER A 218 -17.71 4.77 3.40
CA SER A 218 -17.65 3.95 2.19
C SER A 218 -16.72 4.56 1.13
N LYS A 219 -16.86 5.86 0.89
CA LYS A 219 -16.03 6.59 -0.07
C LYS A 219 -14.58 6.67 0.36
N ALA A 220 -14.32 6.94 1.64
CA ALA A 220 -12.97 7.05 2.20
C ALA A 220 -12.21 5.71 2.12
N LEU A 221 -12.91 4.60 2.40
CA LEU A 221 -12.33 3.24 2.43
C LEU A 221 -12.48 2.50 1.09
N ASN A 222 -13.23 3.06 0.14
CA ASN A 222 -13.60 2.41 -1.12
C ASN A 222 -14.25 1.02 -0.91
N VAL A 223 -15.19 0.93 0.03
CA VAL A 223 -15.92 -0.30 0.35
C VAL A 223 -17.36 -0.25 -0.14
N SER A 224 -17.92 -1.42 -0.49
CA SER A 224 -19.29 -1.55 -0.97
C SER A 224 -20.29 -1.78 0.16
N TYR A 225 -19.84 -2.40 1.24
CA TYR A 225 -20.68 -2.79 2.36
C TYR A 225 -20.07 -2.38 3.70
N ILE A 226 -20.93 -2.11 4.65
CA ILE A 226 -20.55 -1.83 6.04
C ILE A 226 -21.36 -2.76 6.95
N LEU A 227 -20.67 -3.39 7.91
CA LEU A 227 -21.26 -4.15 8.99
C LEU A 227 -21.16 -3.33 10.28
N GLU A 228 -22.30 -2.94 10.82
CA GLU A 228 -22.41 -2.32 12.14
C GLU A 228 -22.80 -3.34 13.18
N GLY A 229 -22.39 -3.12 14.43
CA GLY A 229 -22.75 -3.99 15.51
C GLY A 229 -22.80 -3.33 16.87
N SER A 230 -23.54 -3.97 17.78
CA SER A 230 -23.50 -3.69 19.21
C SER A 230 -23.49 -4.98 20.00
N VAL A 231 -22.81 -4.95 21.13
CA VAL A 231 -22.69 -6.07 22.04
C VAL A 231 -23.16 -5.64 23.42
N GLN A 232 -24.05 -6.42 23.99
CA GLN A 232 -24.52 -6.25 25.35
C GLN A 232 -24.25 -7.53 26.14
N ARG A 233 -23.57 -7.39 27.25
CA ARG A 233 -23.37 -8.45 28.22
C ARG A 233 -24.25 -8.19 29.42
N TYR A 234 -25.09 -9.17 29.79
CA TYR A 234 -25.95 -9.09 30.95
C TYR A 234 -26.08 -10.48 31.61
N ALA A 235 -25.86 -10.56 32.91
CA ALA A 235 -25.81 -11.82 33.66
C ALA A 235 -24.87 -12.85 32.98
N ASP A 236 -25.40 -14.00 32.61
CA ASP A 236 -24.73 -15.13 31.94
C ASP A 236 -24.91 -15.14 30.42
N LYS A 237 -25.48 -14.07 29.86
CA LYS A 237 -25.82 -13.98 28.43
C LYS A 237 -25.07 -12.86 27.72
N THR A 238 -24.86 -13.07 26.44
CA THR A 238 -24.40 -12.06 25.49
C THR A 238 -25.41 -11.89 24.38
N GLN A 239 -25.79 -10.64 24.11
CA GLN A 239 -26.57 -10.25 22.96
C GLN A 239 -25.69 -9.51 21.98
N ILE A 240 -25.72 -9.92 20.70
CA ILE A 240 -25.01 -9.27 19.60
C ILE A 240 -26.04 -8.90 18.55
N ILE A 241 -26.15 -7.62 18.24
CA ILE A 241 -27.01 -7.11 17.16
C ILE A 241 -26.09 -6.66 16.03
N LEU A 242 -26.33 -7.20 14.84
CA LEU A 242 -25.57 -6.89 13.63
C LEU A 242 -26.49 -6.33 12.55
N GLN A 243 -25.99 -5.40 11.77
CA GLN A 243 -26.67 -4.79 10.63
C GLN A 243 -25.71 -4.68 9.45
N LEU A 244 -26.09 -5.26 8.31
CA LEU A 244 -25.37 -5.15 7.06
C LEU A 244 -26.01 -4.08 6.19
N ILE A 245 -25.21 -3.14 5.72
CA ILE A 245 -25.63 -1.94 5.00
C ILE A 245 -24.96 -1.90 3.63
N ASP A 246 -25.76 -1.66 2.58
CA ASP A 246 -25.23 -1.20 1.29
C ASP A 246 -24.73 0.23 1.48
N ALA A 247 -23.43 0.37 1.46
CA ALA A 247 -22.79 1.61 1.92
C ALA A 247 -22.89 2.76 0.91
N LYS A 248 -23.23 2.47 -0.37
CA LYS A 248 -23.45 3.50 -1.40
C LYS A 248 -24.85 4.08 -1.33
N GLU A 249 -25.84 3.23 -1.05
CA GLU A 249 -27.25 3.61 -1.02
C GLU A 249 -27.74 3.94 0.40
N ASP A 250 -26.88 3.77 1.42
CA ASP A 250 -27.22 3.86 2.85
C ASP A 250 -28.48 3.04 3.18
N ARG A 251 -28.53 1.82 2.65
CA ARG A 251 -29.69 0.96 2.72
C ARG A 251 -29.39 -0.29 3.53
N HIS A 252 -30.17 -0.52 4.59
CA HIS A 252 -30.09 -1.75 5.38
C HIS A 252 -30.48 -2.96 4.52
N LEU A 253 -29.56 -3.92 4.38
CA LEU A 253 -29.76 -5.17 3.66
C LEU A 253 -30.25 -6.28 4.58
N TRP A 254 -29.74 -6.30 5.81
CA TRP A 254 -30.00 -7.36 6.76
C TRP A 254 -29.72 -6.88 8.19
N SER A 255 -30.50 -7.39 9.14
CA SER A 255 -30.26 -7.21 10.56
C SER A 255 -30.58 -8.50 11.30
N GLN A 256 -29.76 -8.86 12.26
CA GLN A 256 -29.93 -10.07 13.06
C GLN A 256 -29.53 -9.82 14.51
N ASN A 257 -30.29 -10.41 15.41
CA ASN A 257 -30.03 -10.45 16.83
C ASN A 257 -29.62 -11.88 17.23
N TYR A 258 -28.45 -12.01 17.83
CA TYR A 258 -27.94 -13.25 18.38
C TYR A 258 -27.91 -13.15 19.90
N GLU A 259 -28.61 -14.05 20.57
CA GLU A 259 -28.57 -14.20 22.02
C GLU A 259 -28.03 -15.60 22.35
N ARG A 260 -26.97 -15.67 23.13
CA ARG A 260 -26.34 -16.93 23.54
C ARG A 260 -25.88 -16.83 24.99
N ALA A 261 -25.74 -18.02 25.62
CA ALA A 261 -25.00 -18.10 26.84
C ALA A 261 -23.57 -17.61 26.60
N TYR A 262 -22.97 -17.01 27.61
CA TYR A 262 -21.67 -16.39 27.52
C TYR A 262 -20.56 -17.37 27.10
N GLU A 263 -20.70 -18.64 27.47
CA GLU A 263 -19.78 -19.74 27.14
C GLU A 263 -19.91 -20.23 25.69
N ASP A 264 -21.07 -20.03 25.06
CA ASP A 264 -21.37 -20.52 23.70
C ASP A 264 -20.99 -19.51 22.59
N ILE A 265 -20.26 -18.44 22.95
CA ILE A 265 -19.92 -17.35 22.03
C ILE A 265 -19.07 -17.82 20.84
N PHE A 266 -18.34 -18.92 21.00
CA PHE A 266 -17.48 -19.49 19.95
C PHE A 266 -18.25 -20.06 18.77
N GLU A 267 -19.43 -20.61 19.01
CA GLU A 267 -20.29 -21.15 17.95
C GLU A 267 -20.89 -20.06 17.06
N LEU A 268 -21.00 -18.84 17.62
CA LEU A 268 -21.58 -17.71 16.93
C LEU A 268 -20.73 -17.17 15.79
N GLN A 269 -19.42 -17.25 15.90
CA GLN A 269 -18.51 -16.66 14.91
C GLN A 269 -18.72 -17.24 13.51
N GLY A 270 -18.73 -18.57 13.41
CA GLY A 270 -18.98 -19.27 12.17
C GLY A 270 -20.39 -19.00 11.62
N ALA A 271 -21.40 -18.97 12.50
CA ALA A 271 -22.78 -18.68 12.11
C ALA A 271 -22.94 -17.24 11.56
N ILE A 272 -22.32 -16.26 12.22
CA ILE A 272 -22.34 -14.84 11.76
C ILE A 272 -21.65 -14.72 10.39
N ALA A 273 -20.47 -15.31 10.22
CA ALA A 273 -19.74 -15.26 8.94
C ALA A 273 -20.55 -15.91 7.81
N GLN A 274 -21.23 -17.03 8.08
CA GLN A 274 -22.10 -17.69 7.11
C GLN A 274 -23.31 -16.83 6.76
N ASP A 275 -23.96 -16.22 7.75
CA ASP A 275 -25.12 -15.36 7.52
C ASP A 275 -24.75 -14.13 6.68
N VAL A 276 -23.65 -13.46 6.98
CA VAL A 276 -23.14 -12.32 6.20
C VAL A 276 -22.78 -12.75 4.78
N ALA A 277 -22.03 -13.86 4.61
CA ALA A 277 -21.68 -14.39 3.30
C ALA A 277 -22.91 -14.73 2.45
N LYS A 278 -23.94 -15.32 3.06
CA LYS A 278 -25.22 -15.61 2.42
C LYS A 278 -25.94 -14.35 1.94
N GLN A 279 -25.95 -13.29 2.74
CA GLN A 279 -26.56 -12.02 2.36
C GLN A 279 -25.82 -11.35 1.21
N LEU A 280 -24.50 -11.43 1.20
CA LEU A 280 -23.64 -10.91 0.14
C LEU A 280 -23.60 -11.81 -1.11
N LYS A 281 -24.27 -12.99 -1.09
CA LYS A 281 -24.29 -13.99 -2.16
C LYS A 281 -22.89 -14.46 -2.58
N VAL A 282 -21.97 -14.46 -1.65
CA VAL A 282 -20.61 -15.02 -1.84
C VAL A 282 -20.59 -16.46 -1.38
N THR A 283 -19.79 -17.28 -2.08
CA THR A 283 -19.65 -18.69 -1.73
C THR A 283 -18.54 -18.82 -0.70
N ILE A 284 -18.83 -19.49 0.40
CA ILE A 284 -17.78 -19.94 1.31
C ILE A 284 -17.00 -21.04 0.60
N GLY A 285 -15.73 -20.76 0.26
CA GLY A 285 -14.86 -21.64 -0.52
C GLY A 285 -14.56 -23.00 0.15
N PRO A 286 -13.69 -23.84 -0.48
CA PRO A 286 -13.34 -25.16 0.04
C PRO A 286 -12.66 -25.14 1.41
N ASN A 287 -12.25 -23.98 1.89
CA ASN A 287 -11.74 -23.75 3.24
C ASN A 287 -12.83 -23.69 4.33
N LYS A 288 -14.00 -24.30 4.11
CA LYS A 288 -15.08 -24.40 5.11
C LYS A 288 -14.59 -24.85 6.49
N ASP A 289 -13.61 -25.75 6.50
CA ASP A 289 -13.04 -26.25 7.74
C ASP A 289 -12.30 -25.16 8.56
N ARG A 290 -11.83 -24.08 7.93
CA ARG A 290 -11.21 -22.95 8.62
C ARG A 290 -12.21 -22.04 9.34
N ILE A 291 -13.42 -21.88 8.76
CA ILE A 291 -14.50 -21.11 9.41
C ILE A 291 -14.99 -21.86 10.66
N HIS A 292 -14.85 -23.18 10.69
CA HIS A 292 -15.26 -24.04 11.82
C HIS A 292 -14.08 -24.49 12.72
N GLN A 293 -12.85 -24.52 12.18
CA GLN A 293 -11.63 -24.84 12.95
C GLN A 293 -10.98 -23.57 13.47
N THR A 294 -11.74 -22.74 14.18
CA THR A 294 -11.07 -21.84 15.09
C THR A 294 -10.41 -22.70 16.15
N ASN A 295 -9.14 -22.44 16.46
CA ASN A 295 -8.51 -22.86 17.72
C ASN A 295 -9.23 -22.14 18.87
N ALA A 296 -10.55 -22.35 18.94
CA ALA A 296 -11.35 -21.82 20.02
C ALA A 296 -10.81 -22.42 21.31
N PRO A 297 -10.44 -21.60 22.29
CA PRO A 297 -9.96 -22.11 23.55
C PRO A 297 -11.03 -22.99 24.16
N LYS A 298 -10.61 -24.10 24.75
CA LYS A 298 -11.53 -24.97 25.49
C LYS A 298 -12.03 -24.32 26.77
N ASN A 299 -11.34 -23.27 27.19
CA ASN A 299 -11.63 -22.53 28.41
C ASN A 299 -12.04 -21.09 28.08
N PHE A 300 -13.29 -20.74 28.41
CA PHE A 300 -13.84 -19.42 28.20
C PHE A 300 -13.08 -18.31 28.96
N GLU A 301 -12.58 -18.59 30.17
CA GLU A 301 -11.80 -17.62 30.95
C GLU A 301 -10.47 -17.30 30.28
N ALA A 302 -9.79 -18.31 29.69
CA ALA A 302 -8.60 -18.10 28.87
C ALA A 302 -8.89 -17.20 27.68
N PHE A 303 -10.00 -17.44 26.98
CA PHE A 303 -10.43 -16.61 25.88
C PHE A 303 -10.69 -15.16 26.30
N ASN A 304 -11.48 -14.96 27.33
CA ASN A 304 -11.80 -13.62 27.83
C ASN A 304 -10.54 -12.85 28.25
N THR A 305 -9.57 -13.56 28.82
CA THR A 305 -8.26 -13.01 29.18
C THR A 305 -7.43 -12.68 27.95
N TYR A 306 -7.42 -13.54 26.93
CA TYR A 306 -6.81 -13.27 25.64
C TYR A 306 -7.38 -12.03 24.96
N LEU A 307 -8.70 -11.83 24.98
CA LEU A 307 -9.34 -10.64 24.41
C LEU A 307 -8.84 -9.34 25.09
N LYS A 308 -8.60 -9.36 26.41
CA LYS A 308 -7.96 -8.24 27.11
C LYS A 308 -6.54 -8.01 26.59
N GLY A 309 -5.77 -9.08 26.38
CA GLY A 309 -4.45 -9.00 25.75
C GLY A 309 -4.50 -8.34 24.38
N ARG A 310 -5.42 -8.78 23.51
CA ARG A 310 -5.63 -8.20 22.17
C ARG A 310 -6.04 -6.74 22.23
N PHE A 311 -6.93 -6.37 23.14
CA PHE A 311 -7.36 -4.99 23.32
C PHE A 311 -6.19 -4.05 23.61
N PHE A 312 -5.30 -4.42 24.54
CA PHE A 312 -4.11 -3.64 24.84
C PHE A 312 -3.08 -3.68 23.69
N TRP A 313 -2.89 -4.83 23.06
CA TRP A 313 -1.97 -4.99 21.92
C TRP A 313 -2.26 -4.02 20.77
N HIS A 314 -3.51 -3.75 20.44
CA HIS A 314 -3.89 -2.84 19.36
C HIS A 314 -3.53 -1.37 19.62
N ARG A 315 -3.33 -0.97 20.85
CA ARG A 315 -3.01 0.43 21.20
C ARG A 315 -1.56 0.82 20.93
N ARG A 316 -0.66 -0.16 20.83
CA ARG A 316 0.73 0.02 20.41
C ARG A 316 1.53 1.05 21.22
N THR A 317 1.23 1.25 22.51
CA THR A 317 2.09 1.99 23.43
C THR A 317 2.93 1.01 24.26
N GLU A 318 4.06 1.46 24.80
CA GLU A 318 4.90 0.63 25.66
C GLU A 318 4.13 0.06 26.86
N GLU A 319 3.35 0.91 27.54
CA GLU A 319 2.55 0.51 28.69
C GLU A 319 1.46 -0.51 28.32
N ASP A 320 0.76 -0.27 27.21
CA ASP A 320 -0.31 -1.17 26.76
C ASP A 320 0.25 -2.51 26.25
N LEU A 321 1.42 -2.54 25.62
CA LEU A 321 2.06 -3.79 25.22
C LEU A 321 2.52 -4.61 26.45
N LYS A 322 3.01 -3.96 27.50
CA LYS A 322 3.30 -4.65 28.79
C LYS A 322 2.03 -5.26 29.40
N LYS A 323 0.90 -4.54 29.36
CA LYS A 323 -0.41 -5.10 29.80
C LYS A 323 -0.85 -6.25 28.89
N SER A 324 -0.64 -6.13 27.58
CA SER A 324 -0.94 -7.18 26.62
C SER A 324 -0.20 -8.47 26.94
N ILE A 325 1.11 -8.40 27.17
CA ILE A 325 1.95 -9.53 27.57
C ILE A 325 1.39 -10.17 28.83
N TYR A 326 1.12 -9.38 29.87
CA TYR A 326 0.54 -9.88 31.12
C TYR A 326 -0.74 -10.68 30.90
N TYR A 327 -1.67 -10.16 30.09
CA TYR A 327 -2.93 -10.87 29.82
C TYR A 327 -2.75 -12.11 28.95
N PHE A 328 -1.85 -12.10 27.98
CA PHE A 328 -1.55 -13.30 27.20
C PHE A 328 -0.86 -14.38 28.07
N GLU A 329 0.07 -14.00 28.96
CA GLU A 329 0.68 -14.93 29.93
C GLU A 329 -0.39 -15.56 30.84
N LYS A 330 -1.35 -14.76 31.33
CA LYS A 330 -2.49 -15.30 32.09
C LYS A 330 -3.37 -16.22 31.27
N ALA A 331 -3.60 -15.92 29.98
CA ALA A 331 -4.41 -16.78 29.11
C ALA A 331 -3.76 -18.16 28.93
N VAL A 332 -2.44 -18.24 28.72
CA VAL A 332 -1.73 -19.53 28.59
C VAL A 332 -1.54 -20.26 29.94
N GLU A 333 -1.55 -19.55 31.08
CA GLU A 333 -1.62 -20.17 32.39
C GLU A 333 -2.96 -20.89 32.61
N ILE A 334 -4.08 -20.29 32.14
CA ILE A 334 -5.42 -20.86 32.26
C ILE A 334 -5.62 -22.02 31.26
N ASP A 335 -5.19 -21.81 30.00
CA ASP A 335 -5.26 -22.83 28.96
C ASP A 335 -3.91 -22.95 28.22
N PRO A 336 -3.04 -23.89 28.64
CA PRO A 336 -1.75 -24.13 27.98
C PRO A 336 -1.82 -24.65 26.54
N GLN A 337 -3.01 -24.98 26.03
CA GLN A 337 -3.23 -25.40 24.64
C GLN A 337 -3.74 -24.25 23.74
N TYR A 338 -3.74 -23.02 24.26
CA TYR A 338 -4.27 -21.87 23.52
C TYR A 338 -3.23 -21.24 22.58
N ALA A 339 -3.11 -21.74 21.33
CA ALA A 339 -2.13 -21.33 20.33
C ALA A 339 -2.11 -19.81 20.09
N LEU A 340 -3.29 -19.18 19.90
CA LEU A 340 -3.38 -17.74 19.62
C LEU A 340 -2.81 -16.85 20.73
N ALA A 341 -2.85 -17.30 21.99
CA ALA A 341 -2.26 -16.54 23.09
C ALA A 341 -0.73 -16.59 23.05
N TYR A 342 -0.14 -17.72 22.65
CA TYR A 342 1.30 -17.82 22.39
C TYR A 342 1.73 -16.98 21.19
N ALA A 343 0.97 -16.99 20.08
CA ALA A 343 1.23 -16.13 18.93
C ALA A 343 1.16 -14.64 19.32
N GLY A 344 0.18 -14.27 20.16
CA GLY A 344 0.08 -12.91 20.72
C GLY A 344 1.29 -12.52 21.58
N LEU A 345 1.81 -13.43 22.41
CA LEU A 345 3.04 -13.22 23.19
C LEU A 345 4.26 -13.03 22.30
N ALA A 346 4.41 -13.88 21.29
CA ALA A 346 5.51 -13.80 20.34
C ALA A 346 5.55 -12.43 19.63
N ASP A 347 4.41 -12.02 19.10
CA ASP A 347 4.28 -10.74 18.38
C ASP A 347 4.47 -9.54 19.33
N ALA A 348 3.93 -9.60 20.55
CA ALA A 348 4.11 -8.53 21.53
C ALA A 348 5.59 -8.33 21.92
N TYR A 349 6.34 -9.41 22.22
CA TYR A 349 7.77 -9.31 22.50
C TYR A 349 8.56 -8.84 21.28
N PHE A 350 8.28 -9.34 20.09
CA PHE A 350 8.94 -8.92 18.87
C PHE A 350 8.76 -7.41 18.61
N ILE A 351 7.53 -6.89 18.78
CA ILE A 351 7.24 -5.46 18.63
C ILE A 351 7.93 -4.62 19.71
N MET A 352 7.95 -5.07 20.96
CA MET A 352 8.64 -4.38 22.05
C MET A 352 10.13 -4.22 21.77
N VAL A 353 10.77 -5.26 21.22
CA VAL A 353 12.18 -5.20 20.77
C VAL A 353 12.33 -4.22 19.60
N TRP A 354 11.45 -4.30 18.60
CA TRP A 354 11.51 -3.45 17.41
C TRP A 354 11.43 -1.94 17.76
N TRP A 355 10.65 -1.59 18.76
CA TRP A 355 10.52 -0.22 19.22
C TRP A 355 11.58 0.20 20.26
N GLY A 356 12.51 -0.69 20.61
CA GLY A 356 13.55 -0.43 21.61
C GLY A 356 13.04 -0.37 23.06
N TRP A 357 11.84 -0.91 23.33
CA TRP A 357 11.24 -0.96 24.66
C TRP A 357 11.57 -2.22 25.44
N TYR A 358 12.29 -3.15 24.84
CA TYR A 358 12.75 -4.38 25.46
C TYR A 358 14.15 -4.74 24.96
N ASP A 359 14.94 -5.38 25.83
CA ASP A 359 16.27 -5.86 25.47
C ASP A 359 16.21 -6.84 24.29
N VAL A 360 17.08 -6.65 23.32
CA VAL A 360 17.03 -7.35 22.02
C VAL A 360 17.21 -8.85 22.21
N GLU A 361 18.28 -9.28 22.93
CA GLU A 361 18.60 -10.69 23.08
C GLU A 361 17.52 -11.44 23.83
N THR A 362 17.14 -10.92 25.00
CA THR A 362 16.10 -11.52 25.86
C THR A 362 14.73 -11.50 25.16
N GLY A 363 14.39 -10.42 24.50
CA GLY A 363 13.08 -10.27 23.86
C GLY A 363 12.92 -11.17 22.65
N ILE A 364 13.95 -11.28 21.79
CA ILE A 364 13.92 -12.20 20.64
C ILE A 364 13.93 -13.65 21.09
N ALA A 365 14.68 -14.01 22.15
CA ALA A 365 14.63 -15.37 22.71
C ALA A 365 13.23 -15.74 23.18
N LYS A 366 12.53 -14.82 23.87
CA LYS A 366 11.14 -15.01 24.29
C LYS A 366 10.18 -15.10 23.10
N ALA A 367 10.29 -14.17 22.14
CA ALA A 367 9.45 -14.18 20.94
C ALA A 367 9.57 -15.52 20.21
N ARG A 368 10.79 -16.02 20.00
CA ARG A 368 11.08 -17.31 19.35
C ARG A 368 10.45 -18.47 20.11
N LYS A 369 10.68 -18.54 21.44
CA LYS A 369 10.06 -19.57 22.28
C LYS A 369 8.55 -19.62 22.10
N TYR A 370 7.89 -18.46 22.08
CA TYR A 370 6.43 -18.42 21.97
C TYR A 370 5.94 -18.69 20.55
N VAL A 371 6.72 -18.31 19.50
CA VAL A 371 6.45 -18.76 18.13
C VAL A 371 6.46 -20.29 18.03
N ASP A 372 7.51 -20.94 18.58
CA ASP A 372 7.62 -22.39 18.55
C ASP A 372 6.43 -23.06 19.25
N MET A 373 6.01 -22.52 20.41
CA MET A 373 4.83 -23.02 21.13
C MET A 373 3.54 -22.82 20.32
N ALA A 374 3.36 -21.67 19.68
CA ALA A 374 2.19 -21.40 18.84
C ALA A 374 2.12 -22.36 17.64
N LEU A 375 3.22 -22.52 16.91
CA LEU A 375 3.29 -23.36 15.70
C LEU A 375 3.22 -24.86 16.00
N ASN A 376 3.69 -25.30 17.18
CA ASN A 376 3.51 -26.67 17.64
C ASN A 376 2.04 -26.99 17.94
N LEU A 377 1.26 -26.01 18.40
CA LEU A 377 -0.16 -26.16 18.68
C LEU A 377 -1.03 -25.94 17.43
N ASP A 378 -0.66 -24.96 16.61
CA ASP A 378 -1.29 -24.66 15.32
C ASP A 378 -0.25 -24.31 14.26
N SER A 379 0.13 -25.28 13.45
CA SER A 379 1.08 -25.11 12.34
C SER A 379 0.55 -24.23 11.18
N LYS A 380 -0.67 -23.71 11.28
CA LYS A 380 -1.31 -22.83 10.29
C LYS A 380 -1.62 -21.43 10.85
N ASP A 381 -0.95 -21.02 11.92
CA ASP A 381 -1.08 -19.65 12.43
C ASP A 381 -0.26 -18.67 11.59
N ALA A 382 -0.96 -17.86 10.79
CA ALA A 382 -0.32 -16.87 9.91
C ALA A 382 0.48 -15.80 10.68
N SER A 383 0.04 -15.42 11.88
CA SER A 383 0.71 -14.43 12.71
C SER A 383 2.03 -14.97 13.27
N ALA A 384 2.04 -16.22 13.74
CA ALA A 384 3.25 -16.88 14.22
C ALA A 384 4.29 -17.04 13.10
N HIS A 385 3.87 -17.46 11.88
CA HIS A 385 4.75 -17.51 10.72
C HIS A 385 5.31 -16.14 10.34
N ALA A 386 4.49 -15.09 10.35
CA ALA A 386 4.97 -13.74 10.06
C ALA A 386 5.98 -13.25 11.10
N THR A 387 5.73 -13.48 12.39
CA THR A 387 6.65 -13.11 13.47
C THR A 387 7.97 -13.88 13.35
N LEU A 388 7.92 -15.19 13.02
CA LEU A 388 9.12 -15.99 12.78
C LEU A 388 9.92 -15.45 11.59
N GLY A 389 9.24 -15.17 10.48
CA GLY A 389 9.87 -14.55 9.31
C GLY A 389 10.53 -13.22 9.63
N GLY A 390 9.89 -12.39 10.46
CA GLY A 390 10.48 -11.15 10.98
C GLY A 390 11.76 -11.41 11.80
N ILE A 391 11.73 -12.33 12.75
CA ILE A 391 12.90 -12.69 13.56
C ILE A 391 14.04 -13.17 12.67
N LEU A 392 13.77 -14.06 11.72
CA LEU A 392 14.76 -14.61 10.79
C LEU A 392 15.38 -13.51 9.90
N ALA A 393 14.57 -12.53 9.46
CA ALA A 393 15.03 -11.45 8.58
C ALA A 393 15.89 -10.43 9.34
N TRP A 394 15.39 -9.84 10.43
CA TRP A 394 16.03 -8.68 11.04
C TRP A 394 17.05 -9.03 12.11
N TYR A 395 16.90 -10.18 12.75
CA TYR A 395 17.81 -10.60 13.81
C TYR A 395 18.81 -11.67 13.37
N ASP A 396 18.35 -12.74 12.70
CA ASP A 396 19.22 -13.86 12.29
C ASP A 396 19.96 -13.61 10.97
N TRP A 397 19.38 -12.74 10.11
CA TRP A 397 19.84 -12.51 8.72
C TRP A 397 19.78 -13.78 7.87
N ASN A 398 18.79 -14.62 8.14
CA ASN A 398 18.51 -15.84 7.37
C ASN A 398 17.42 -15.57 6.33
N TRP A 399 17.82 -15.02 5.20
CA TRP A 399 16.94 -14.49 4.16
C TRP A 399 16.02 -15.54 3.53
N GLU A 400 16.56 -16.74 3.28
CA GLU A 400 15.82 -17.83 2.63
C GLU A 400 14.70 -18.34 3.53
N MET A 401 15.03 -18.68 4.77
CA MET A 401 14.01 -19.13 5.73
C MET A 401 13.01 -18.01 6.08
N ALA A 402 13.47 -16.76 6.16
CA ALA A 402 12.58 -15.62 6.38
C ALA A 402 11.54 -15.49 5.26
N GLU A 403 11.98 -15.61 4.01
CA GLU A 403 11.08 -15.54 2.85
C GLU A 403 10.10 -16.72 2.83
N GLU A 404 10.56 -17.92 3.16
CA GLU A 404 9.72 -19.11 3.26
C GLU A 404 8.59 -18.92 4.30
N GLU A 405 8.94 -18.46 5.48
CA GLU A 405 7.96 -18.24 6.57
C GLU A 405 6.97 -17.11 6.24
N LEU A 406 7.43 -16.01 5.64
CA LEU A 406 6.56 -14.92 5.22
C LEU A 406 5.63 -15.33 4.06
N LYS A 407 6.10 -16.14 3.11
CA LYS A 407 5.25 -16.74 2.08
C LYS A 407 4.20 -17.66 2.67
N LYS A 408 4.55 -18.47 3.68
CA LYS A 408 3.58 -19.29 4.41
C LYS A 408 2.51 -18.40 5.06
N ALA A 409 2.91 -17.35 5.77
CA ALA A 409 1.98 -16.43 6.42
C ALA A 409 0.93 -15.87 5.45
N VAL A 410 1.36 -15.28 4.31
CA VAL A 410 0.45 -14.68 3.33
C VAL A 410 -0.32 -15.72 2.49
N SER A 411 0.15 -16.97 2.41
CA SER A 411 -0.60 -18.05 1.78
C SER A 411 -1.68 -18.62 2.70
N ILE A 412 -1.42 -18.65 4.00
CA ILE A 412 -2.37 -19.07 5.04
C ILE A 412 -3.51 -18.06 5.16
N ASP A 413 -3.18 -16.78 5.31
CA ASP A 413 -4.15 -15.69 5.31
C ASP A 413 -3.78 -14.63 4.26
N PRO A 414 -4.37 -14.71 3.05
CA PRO A 414 -4.10 -13.74 1.97
C PRO A 414 -4.54 -12.31 2.26
N GLN A 415 -5.30 -12.07 3.33
CA GLN A 415 -5.73 -10.74 3.76
C GLN A 415 -4.96 -10.24 5.01
N TYR A 416 -3.98 -10.99 5.48
CA TYR A 416 -3.18 -10.63 6.64
C TYR A 416 -2.22 -9.48 6.33
N ALA A 417 -2.70 -8.25 6.55
CA ALA A 417 -1.97 -7.02 6.21
C ALA A 417 -0.56 -6.95 6.83
N THR A 418 -0.36 -7.41 8.07
CA THR A 418 0.95 -7.41 8.74
C THR A 418 1.91 -8.41 8.07
N GLY A 419 1.42 -9.57 7.64
CA GLY A 419 2.23 -10.54 6.90
C GLY A 419 2.74 -9.96 5.57
N HIS A 420 1.86 -9.33 4.80
CA HIS A 420 2.25 -8.61 3.59
C HIS A 420 3.23 -7.46 3.86
N GLN A 421 3.04 -6.71 4.95
CA GLN A 421 3.96 -5.65 5.36
C GLN A 421 5.36 -6.19 5.66
N TYR A 422 5.48 -7.24 6.49
CA TYR A 422 6.78 -7.85 6.81
C TYR A 422 7.44 -8.45 5.57
N TYR A 423 6.64 -9.04 4.67
CA TYR A 423 7.17 -9.57 3.42
C TYR A 423 7.67 -8.44 2.49
N ALA A 424 6.96 -7.33 2.39
CA ALA A 424 7.42 -6.16 1.66
C ALA A 424 8.75 -5.61 2.21
N GLU A 425 8.89 -5.55 3.53
CA GLU A 425 10.12 -5.10 4.19
C GLU A 425 11.31 -6.03 3.89
N LEU A 426 11.11 -7.36 3.95
CA LEU A 426 12.15 -8.32 3.55
C LEU A 426 12.56 -8.15 2.09
N LEU A 427 11.59 -8.02 1.19
CA LEU A 427 11.85 -7.83 -0.24
C LEU A 427 12.59 -6.52 -0.52
N ASP A 428 12.25 -5.44 0.21
CA ASP A 428 12.99 -4.18 0.14
C ASP A 428 14.45 -4.35 0.63
N ILE A 429 14.67 -5.04 1.76
CA ILE A 429 16.02 -5.37 2.26
C ILE A 429 16.84 -6.12 1.19
N LEU A 430 16.23 -7.05 0.48
CA LEU A 430 16.87 -7.85 -0.57
C LEU A 430 17.07 -7.06 -1.89
N GLY A 431 16.48 -5.86 -2.02
CA GLY A 431 16.52 -5.04 -3.24
C GLY A 431 15.53 -5.49 -4.32
N ARG A 432 14.56 -6.33 -3.99
CA ARG A 432 13.50 -6.80 -4.89
C ARG A 432 12.33 -5.81 -4.89
N ASN A 433 12.62 -4.60 -5.35
CA ASN A 433 11.77 -3.42 -5.18
C ASN A 433 10.36 -3.57 -5.80
N ARG A 434 10.24 -4.21 -6.97
CA ARG A 434 8.94 -4.44 -7.61
C ARG A 434 8.05 -5.33 -6.75
N GLU A 435 8.60 -6.44 -6.27
CA GLU A 435 7.86 -7.38 -5.44
C GLU A 435 7.54 -6.78 -4.06
N ALA A 436 8.47 -6.01 -3.48
CA ALA A 436 8.22 -5.23 -2.26
C ALA A 436 7.01 -4.32 -2.43
N ARG A 437 6.90 -3.65 -3.58
CA ARG A 437 5.78 -2.77 -3.90
C ARG A 437 4.47 -3.56 -4.02
N GLU A 438 4.47 -4.68 -4.72
CA GLU A 438 3.28 -5.53 -4.86
C GLU A 438 2.77 -5.98 -3.47
N GLN A 439 3.67 -6.34 -2.55
CA GLN A 439 3.30 -6.76 -1.20
C GLN A 439 2.80 -5.58 -0.34
N ILE A 440 3.43 -4.42 -0.39
CA ILE A 440 2.97 -3.29 0.40
C ILE A 440 1.65 -2.72 -0.12
N ASP A 441 1.38 -2.78 -1.42
CA ASP A 441 0.09 -2.41 -2.00
C ASP A 441 -1.03 -3.36 -1.49
N LEU A 442 -0.74 -4.66 -1.32
CA LEU A 442 -1.66 -5.61 -0.69
C LEU A 442 -1.87 -5.29 0.80
N ALA A 443 -0.80 -5.01 1.55
CA ALA A 443 -0.92 -4.61 2.95
C ALA A 443 -1.83 -3.38 3.10
N LEU A 444 -1.64 -2.36 2.28
CA LEU A 444 -2.44 -1.13 2.31
C LEU A 444 -3.85 -1.30 1.74
N LYS A 445 -4.07 -2.27 0.84
CA LYS A 445 -5.42 -2.63 0.39
C LYS A 445 -6.28 -3.13 1.55
N TYR A 446 -5.72 -3.94 2.43
CA TYR A 446 -6.45 -4.51 3.58
C TYR A 446 -6.39 -3.61 4.82
N ASN A 447 -5.34 -2.79 4.95
CA ASN A 447 -5.15 -1.86 6.07
C ASN A 447 -4.73 -0.46 5.58
N PRO A 448 -5.61 0.30 4.89
CA PRO A 448 -5.27 1.59 4.26
C PRO A 448 -4.82 2.66 5.26
N ASN A 449 -5.32 2.63 6.49
CA ASN A 449 -4.95 3.56 7.56
C ASN A 449 -3.84 2.99 8.48
N SER A 450 -3.00 2.09 7.97
CA SER A 450 -1.82 1.65 8.69
C SER A 450 -0.73 2.73 8.62
N ARG A 451 -0.43 3.37 9.75
CA ARG A 451 0.72 4.27 9.86
C ARG A 451 2.00 3.58 9.37
N VAL A 452 2.28 2.38 9.91
CA VAL A 452 3.49 1.62 9.57
C VAL A 452 3.49 1.20 8.10
N GLY A 453 2.35 0.71 7.58
CA GLY A 453 2.22 0.34 6.16
C GLY A 453 2.52 1.52 5.21
N ASN A 454 1.97 2.72 5.49
CA ASN A 454 2.26 3.90 4.69
C ASN A 454 3.74 4.35 4.83
N SER A 455 4.35 4.21 6.02
CA SER A 455 5.80 4.49 6.20
C SER A 455 6.67 3.50 5.40
N ILE A 456 6.32 2.21 5.37
CA ILE A 456 7.05 1.21 4.56
C ILE A 456 6.84 1.47 3.07
N SER A 457 5.63 1.82 2.64
CA SER A 457 5.38 2.27 1.27
C SER A 457 6.27 3.45 0.88
N ALA A 458 6.34 4.46 1.75
CA ALA A 458 7.22 5.61 1.56
C ALA A 458 8.69 5.19 1.42
N MET A 459 9.17 4.26 2.26
CA MET A 459 10.54 3.74 2.20
C MET A 459 10.83 2.99 0.89
N VAL A 460 9.92 2.14 0.43
CA VAL A 460 10.06 1.43 -0.86
C VAL A 460 10.15 2.42 -2.02
N PHE A 461 9.31 3.48 -2.02
CA PHE A 461 9.42 4.53 -3.03
C PHE A 461 10.72 5.33 -2.93
N TYR A 462 11.19 5.61 -1.72
CA TYR A 462 12.44 6.31 -1.49
C TYR A 462 13.63 5.51 -2.04
N ASN A 463 13.69 4.22 -1.74
CA ASN A 463 14.77 3.34 -2.16
C ASN A 463 14.84 3.14 -3.68
N THR A 464 13.72 3.34 -4.38
CA THR A 464 13.64 3.33 -5.85
C THR A 464 13.83 4.72 -6.49
N GLY A 465 14.13 5.76 -5.71
CA GLY A 465 14.36 7.12 -6.21
C GLY A 465 13.09 7.91 -6.52
N ASN A 466 11.89 7.39 -6.22
CA ASN A 466 10.64 8.11 -6.39
C ASN A 466 10.31 8.97 -5.16
N PHE A 467 11.10 10.02 -4.93
CA PHE A 467 11.05 10.83 -3.72
C PHE A 467 9.74 11.60 -3.55
N LYS A 468 9.12 12.04 -4.65
CA LYS A 468 7.82 12.72 -4.61
C LYS A 468 6.75 11.80 -4.04
N ARG A 469 6.66 10.58 -4.56
CA ARG A 469 5.70 9.59 -4.06
C ARG A 469 6.03 9.15 -2.63
N ALA A 470 7.32 8.99 -2.30
CA ALA A 470 7.76 8.69 -0.96
C ALA A 470 7.28 9.76 0.05
N LEU A 471 7.37 11.05 -0.30
CA LEU A 471 6.90 12.15 0.53
C LEU A 471 5.37 12.14 0.69
N GLU A 472 4.62 11.83 -0.38
CA GLU A 472 3.16 11.70 -0.33
C GLU A 472 2.71 10.58 0.63
N GLU A 473 3.32 9.40 0.55
CA GLU A 473 2.99 8.26 1.42
C GLU A 473 3.39 8.54 2.88
N GLN A 474 4.53 9.21 3.11
CA GLN A 474 4.93 9.61 4.45
C GLN A 474 4.00 10.69 5.05
N THR A 475 3.49 11.60 4.23
CA THR A 475 2.50 12.59 4.67
C THR A 475 1.23 11.89 5.15
N LYS A 476 0.74 10.90 4.44
CA LYS A 476 -0.40 10.09 4.88
C LYS A 476 -0.12 9.38 6.21
N SER A 477 1.07 8.80 6.37
CA SER A 477 1.48 8.19 7.64
C SER A 477 1.45 9.18 8.80
N ALA A 478 1.91 10.41 8.56
CA ALA A 478 1.89 11.50 9.53
C ALA A 478 0.47 11.97 9.86
N GLU A 479 -0.40 12.09 8.87
CA GLU A 479 -1.82 12.44 9.06
C GLU A 479 -2.55 11.40 9.91
N ILE A 480 -2.31 10.11 9.65
CA ILE A 480 -2.89 9.00 10.42
C ILE A 480 -2.46 9.03 11.89
N SER A 481 -1.18 9.31 12.16
CA SER A 481 -0.61 9.26 13.51
C SER A 481 -0.68 10.58 14.27
N GLY A 482 -0.89 11.69 13.58
CA GLY A 482 -0.68 13.03 14.13
C GLY A 482 0.79 13.37 14.44
N ILE A 483 1.74 12.51 14.05
CA ILE A 483 3.17 12.64 14.36
C ILE A 483 3.97 12.71 13.04
N PRO A 484 4.46 13.89 12.63
CA PRO A 484 5.30 14.03 11.46
C PRO A 484 6.68 13.37 11.63
N ASP A 485 7.15 12.67 10.60
CA ASP A 485 8.54 12.21 10.52
C ASP A 485 9.38 13.27 9.78
N TYR A 486 9.91 14.21 10.53
CA TYR A 486 10.72 15.30 9.97
C TYR A 486 12.05 14.80 9.38
N THR A 487 12.61 13.70 9.89
CA THR A 487 13.83 13.10 9.34
C THR A 487 13.60 12.60 7.91
N PHE A 488 12.53 11.85 7.70
CA PHE A 488 12.19 11.33 6.37
C PHE A 488 11.74 12.46 5.42
N CYS A 489 11.01 13.47 5.93
CA CYS A 489 10.65 14.68 5.19
C CYS A 489 11.92 15.40 4.67
N MET A 490 12.86 15.69 5.55
CA MET A 490 14.15 16.32 5.22
C MET A 490 14.90 15.54 4.14
N LYS A 491 15.05 14.22 4.31
CA LYS A 491 15.75 13.35 3.35
C LYS A 491 15.13 13.43 1.95
N ASN A 492 13.80 13.34 1.83
CA ASN A 492 13.11 13.43 0.54
C ASN A 492 13.29 14.81 -0.11
N LEU A 493 13.15 15.88 0.66
CA LEU A 493 13.29 17.25 0.16
C LEU A 493 14.71 17.54 -0.33
N MET A 494 15.74 17.02 0.37
CA MET A 494 17.11 17.09 -0.12
C MET A 494 17.30 16.39 -1.48
N ARG A 495 16.62 15.24 -1.70
CA ARG A 495 16.67 14.52 -2.98
C ARG A 495 15.86 15.21 -4.09
N LEU A 496 14.87 16.02 -3.72
CA LEU A 496 14.08 16.86 -4.64
C LEU A 496 14.71 18.23 -4.88
N ASP A 497 15.93 18.46 -4.35
CA ASP A 497 16.70 19.72 -4.42
C ASP A 497 16.01 20.93 -3.73
N ASP A 498 15.07 20.67 -2.83
CA ASP A 498 14.41 21.70 -2.01
C ASP A 498 15.15 21.86 -0.67
N GLN A 499 16.32 22.49 -0.73
CA GLN A 499 17.23 22.64 0.41
C GLN A 499 16.64 23.50 1.54
N GLU A 500 15.83 24.51 1.21
CA GLU A 500 15.22 25.39 2.21
C GLU A 500 14.13 24.68 3.02
N GLN A 501 13.26 23.93 2.36
CA GLN A 501 12.27 23.14 3.06
C GLN A 501 12.90 21.97 3.84
N ALA A 502 13.98 21.38 3.32
CA ALA A 502 14.76 20.36 4.05
C ALA A 502 15.32 20.93 5.35
N LEU A 503 15.87 22.15 5.32
CA LEU A 503 16.34 22.86 6.52
C LEU A 503 15.20 23.11 7.51
N ASN A 504 14.02 23.49 7.03
CA ASN A 504 12.86 23.69 7.91
C ASN A 504 12.42 22.38 8.59
N CYS A 505 12.44 21.24 7.88
CA CYS A 505 12.18 19.94 8.49
C CYS A 505 13.26 19.59 9.53
N PHE A 506 14.54 19.84 9.24
CA PHE A 506 15.64 19.63 10.19
C PHE A 506 15.46 20.45 11.47
N LYS A 507 15.16 21.74 11.37
CA LYS A 507 14.93 22.61 12.53
C LYS A 507 13.74 22.14 13.39
N LYS A 508 12.67 21.65 12.78
CA LYS A 508 11.53 21.05 13.50
C LYS A 508 11.90 19.75 14.20
N MET A 509 12.82 18.97 13.66
CA MET A 509 13.34 17.75 14.28
C MET A 509 14.18 18.07 15.52
N GLU A 510 15.05 19.08 15.44
CA GLU A 510 16.00 19.43 16.51
C GLU A 510 15.37 20.21 17.68
N SER A 511 14.32 21.01 17.44
CA SER A 511 13.61 21.79 18.46
C SER A 511 14.50 22.49 19.51
N GLY A 512 15.68 23.02 19.08
CA GLY A 512 16.67 23.69 19.91
C GLY A 512 16.26 25.10 20.33
N ASN A 513 17.12 25.77 21.12
CA ASN A 513 16.96 27.17 21.48
C ASN A 513 17.32 28.12 20.32
N GLU A 514 17.17 29.44 20.50
CA GLU A 514 17.44 30.41 19.43
C GLU A 514 18.92 30.43 18.97
N ASP A 515 19.87 30.19 19.88
CA ASP A 515 21.29 30.14 19.56
C ASP A 515 21.63 28.93 18.69
N ASP A 516 21.07 27.75 19.00
CA ASP A 516 21.22 26.54 18.19
C ASP A 516 20.65 26.75 16.78
N MET A 517 19.51 27.43 16.66
CA MET A 517 18.89 27.75 15.36
C MET A 517 19.74 28.71 14.53
N ALA A 518 20.36 29.72 15.17
CA ALA A 518 21.27 30.66 14.51
C ALA A 518 22.55 29.96 13.99
N GLU A 519 23.10 29.02 14.76
CA GLU A 519 24.23 28.21 14.32
C GLU A 519 23.88 27.34 13.11
N ILE A 520 22.71 26.70 13.12
CA ILE A 520 22.21 25.89 11.99
C ILE A 520 22.06 26.75 10.73
N ASP A 521 21.52 27.99 10.85
CA ASP A 521 21.39 28.90 9.72
C ASP A 521 22.75 29.33 9.15
N LEU A 522 23.73 29.55 10.02
CA LEU A 522 25.09 29.88 9.60
C LEU A 522 25.76 28.71 8.88
N LEU A 523 25.64 27.50 9.39
CA LEU A 523 26.15 26.29 8.75
C LEU A 523 25.51 26.09 7.37
N PHE A 524 24.19 26.26 7.28
CA PHE A 524 23.47 26.14 6.02
C PHE A 524 23.92 27.18 4.99
N LYS A 525 24.06 28.44 5.40
CA LYS A 525 24.54 29.53 4.54
C LYS A 525 25.94 29.27 3.98
N ASN A 526 26.81 28.63 4.76
CA ASN A 526 28.20 28.40 4.40
C ASN A 526 28.45 27.11 3.59
N GLY A 527 27.57 26.10 3.70
CA GLY A 527 27.80 24.81 3.07
C GLY A 527 26.55 23.96 2.85
N GLY A 528 25.33 24.57 2.89
CA GLY A 528 24.08 23.89 2.63
C GLY A 528 23.75 22.80 3.67
N MET A 529 22.81 21.94 3.33
CA MET A 529 22.40 20.81 4.20
C MET A 529 23.54 19.84 4.51
N GLU A 530 24.53 19.72 3.64
CA GLU A 530 25.71 18.85 3.87
C GLU A 530 26.52 19.31 5.09
N ALA A 531 26.75 20.62 5.25
CA ALA A 531 27.45 21.17 6.40
C ALA A 531 26.62 21.03 7.70
N VAL A 532 25.31 21.24 7.62
CA VAL A 532 24.39 21.05 8.75
C VAL A 532 24.39 19.61 9.23
N LEU A 533 24.25 18.65 8.32
CA LEU A 533 24.21 17.22 8.66
C LEU A 533 25.55 16.70 9.18
N ARG A 534 26.68 17.23 8.67
CA ARG A 534 28.00 16.88 9.18
C ARG A 534 28.19 17.31 10.61
N ALA A 535 27.89 18.59 10.91
CA ALA A 535 27.99 19.12 12.27
C ALA A 535 27.06 18.39 13.24
N TYR A 536 25.85 18.06 12.77
CA TYR A 536 24.89 17.28 13.55
C TYR A 536 25.38 15.86 13.85
N ALA A 537 25.92 15.15 12.85
CA ALA A 537 26.47 13.81 13.02
C ALA A 537 27.68 13.81 13.98
N ASP A 538 28.62 14.78 13.83
CA ASP A 538 29.75 14.93 14.73
C ASP A 538 29.29 15.19 16.20
N ARG A 539 28.24 16.02 16.39
CA ARG A 539 27.64 16.28 17.72
C ARG A 539 27.01 15.01 18.32
N LEU A 540 26.28 14.23 17.52
CA LEU A 540 25.67 12.98 17.97
C LEU A 540 26.71 11.91 18.31
N GLU A 541 27.76 11.78 17.48
CA GLU A 541 28.89 10.84 17.71
C GLU A 541 29.57 11.15 19.05
N PHE A 542 29.78 12.44 19.36
CA PHE A 542 30.37 12.89 20.63
C PHE A 542 29.49 12.56 21.84
N LYS A 543 28.16 12.65 21.71
CA LYS A 543 27.22 12.37 22.82
C LYS A 543 27.18 10.91 23.26
N SER A 544 27.67 9.99 22.46
CA SER A 544 27.63 8.53 22.62
C SER A 544 26.19 7.95 22.78
N GLY A 545 26.02 6.70 22.39
CA GLY A 545 24.73 5.98 22.52
C GLY A 545 23.77 6.11 21.33
N GLU A 546 24.09 6.90 20.32
CA GLU A 546 23.31 6.89 19.07
C GLU A 546 23.66 5.66 18.22
N PRO A 547 22.66 5.05 17.53
CA PRO A 547 22.91 3.92 16.64
C PRO A 547 23.88 4.28 15.53
N TYR A 548 24.88 3.43 15.30
CA TYR A 548 25.89 3.63 14.27
C TYR A 548 25.30 3.67 12.87
N TYR A 549 24.23 2.89 12.60
CA TYR A 549 23.51 2.95 11.33
C TYR A 549 22.97 4.36 11.04
N LYS A 550 22.40 5.01 12.05
CA LYS A 550 21.91 6.40 11.94
C LYS A 550 23.04 7.37 11.64
N LEU A 551 24.16 7.27 12.36
CA LEU A 551 25.36 8.08 12.12
C LEU A 551 25.92 7.85 10.72
N GLY A 552 26.04 6.59 10.28
CA GLY A 552 26.45 6.23 8.94
C GLY A 552 25.58 6.86 7.84
N THR A 553 24.25 6.86 8.05
CA THR A 553 23.31 7.52 7.14
C THR A 553 23.57 9.03 7.07
N LEU A 554 23.71 9.70 8.20
CA LEU A 554 23.93 11.15 8.28
C LEU A 554 25.27 11.54 7.62
N TYR A 555 26.36 10.81 7.91
CA TYR A 555 27.67 11.06 7.28
C TYR A 555 27.63 10.83 5.78
N CYS A 556 26.91 9.80 5.31
CA CYS A 556 26.79 9.54 3.87
C CYS A 556 26.02 10.66 3.17
N MET A 557 24.93 11.16 3.76
CA MET A 557 24.18 12.31 3.26
C MET A 557 25.02 13.61 3.28
N ALA A 558 25.93 13.75 4.23
CA ALA A 558 26.91 14.85 4.32
C ALA A 558 28.14 14.63 3.43
N LYS A 559 28.14 13.62 2.56
CA LYS A 559 29.23 13.24 1.66
C LYS A 559 30.56 12.93 2.37
N ASN A 560 30.51 12.56 3.64
CA ASN A 560 31.65 12.05 4.40
C ASN A 560 31.66 10.51 4.36
N TYR A 561 32.05 9.96 3.21
CA TYR A 561 31.93 8.54 2.92
C TYR A 561 32.83 7.66 3.79
N GLU A 562 33.99 8.14 4.19
CA GLU A 562 34.91 7.40 5.06
C GLU A 562 34.30 7.17 6.45
N LYS A 563 33.86 8.23 7.11
CA LYS A 563 33.13 8.10 8.39
C LYS A 563 31.84 7.30 8.28
N ALA A 564 31.13 7.42 7.15
CA ALA A 564 29.93 6.61 6.91
C ALA A 564 30.25 5.12 6.91
N LEU A 565 31.34 4.70 6.23
CA LEU A 565 31.80 3.31 6.21
C LEU A 565 32.24 2.82 7.59
N GLU A 566 33.02 3.62 8.34
CA GLU A 566 33.41 3.29 9.72
C GLU A 566 32.17 3.05 10.62
N CYS A 567 31.16 3.91 10.51
CA CYS A 567 29.91 3.74 11.25
C CYS A 567 29.16 2.47 10.84
N LEU A 568 29.09 2.16 9.53
CA LEU A 568 28.43 0.94 9.05
C LEU A 568 29.16 -0.33 9.51
N GLU A 569 30.49 -0.32 9.57
CA GLU A 569 31.27 -1.43 10.12
C GLU A 569 30.97 -1.65 11.60
N LYS A 570 30.92 -0.57 12.40
CA LYS A 570 30.51 -0.64 13.82
C LYS A 570 29.07 -1.11 13.98
N SER A 571 28.15 -0.65 13.12
CA SER A 571 26.76 -1.10 13.10
C SER A 571 26.64 -2.60 12.81
N TYR A 572 27.45 -3.11 11.87
CA TYR A 572 27.53 -4.54 11.57
C TYR A 572 28.04 -5.35 12.78
N GLU A 573 29.14 -4.89 13.43
CA GLU A 573 29.71 -5.54 14.62
C GLU A 573 28.71 -5.56 15.80
N ALA A 574 27.98 -4.44 15.98
CA ALA A 574 26.95 -4.32 17.00
C ALA A 574 25.64 -5.07 16.65
N ARG A 575 25.54 -5.64 15.45
CA ARG A 575 24.32 -6.30 14.92
C ARG A 575 23.06 -5.44 15.08
N GLU A 576 23.17 -4.16 14.75
CA GLU A 576 22.02 -3.25 14.84
C GLU A 576 20.87 -3.70 13.92
N LEU A 577 19.62 -3.62 14.41
CA LEU A 577 18.43 -4.11 13.72
C LEU A 577 18.20 -3.48 12.34
N LEU A 578 18.66 -2.25 12.12
CA LEU A 578 18.52 -1.57 10.82
C LEU A 578 19.63 -1.92 9.82
N MET A 579 20.71 -2.57 10.26
CA MET A 579 21.85 -2.90 9.40
C MET A 579 21.48 -3.69 8.13
N PRO A 580 20.54 -4.64 8.15
CA PRO A 580 20.07 -5.36 6.96
C PRO A 580 19.59 -4.47 5.81
N ARG A 581 19.07 -3.29 6.11
CA ARG A 581 18.56 -2.33 5.10
C ARG A 581 19.66 -1.61 4.33
N MET A 582 20.93 -1.72 4.76
CA MET A 582 22.05 -1.00 4.20
C MET A 582 22.15 -1.13 2.68
N LYS A 583 22.06 -2.36 2.16
CA LYS A 583 22.21 -2.66 0.74
C LYS A 583 21.29 -1.83 -0.15
N ASN A 584 19.99 -1.80 0.18
CA ASN A 584 18.97 -1.17 -0.67
C ASN A 584 18.67 0.28 -0.30
N ASN A 585 19.13 0.76 0.87
CA ASN A 585 18.90 2.15 1.28
C ASN A 585 19.54 3.12 0.28
N TYR A 586 18.72 4.00 -0.30
CA TYR A 586 19.14 4.98 -1.29
C TYR A 586 20.24 5.92 -0.78
N ASP A 587 20.27 6.20 0.52
CA ASP A 587 21.28 7.10 1.11
C ASP A 587 22.71 6.59 0.91
N PHE A 588 22.89 5.28 0.82
CA PHE A 588 24.18 4.64 0.57
C PHE A 588 24.48 4.34 -0.90
N LYS A 589 23.71 4.90 -1.84
CA LYS A 589 23.84 4.63 -3.28
C LYS A 589 25.28 4.83 -3.77
N GLU A 590 25.94 5.89 -3.33
CA GLU A 590 27.31 6.22 -3.73
C GLU A 590 28.36 5.23 -3.18
N LEU A 591 28.05 4.57 -2.05
CA LEU A 591 28.92 3.57 -1.44
C LEU A 591 28.82 2.17 -2.08
N ARG A 592 27.82 1.93 -2.93
CA ARG A 592 27.57 0.59 -3.51
C ARG A 592 28.72 0.03 -4.37
N LYS A 593 29.70 0.86 -4.75
CA LYS A 593 30.90 0.45 -5.48
C LYS A 593 32.13 0.30 -4.58
N GLU A 594 32.03 0.71 -3.32
CA GLU A 594 33.13 0.66 -2.38
C GLU A 594 33.39 -0.77 -1.89
N PRO A 595 34.64 -1.28 -1.95
CA PRO A 595 34.94 -2.66 -1.55
C PRO A 595 34.55 -2.97 -0.09
N ARG A 596 34.70 -2.03 0.83
CA ARG A 596 34.29 -2.18 2.25
C ARG A 596 32.79 -2.36 2.38
N PHE A 597 32.02 -1.57 1.65
CA PHE A 597 30.55 -1.69 1.62
C PHE A 597 30.12 -3.05 1.06
N LEU A 598 30.69 -3.46 -0.08
CA LEU A 598 30.40 -4.75 -0.71
C LEU A 598 30.75 -5.94 0.18
N LYS A 599 31.82 -5.82 0.98
CA LYS A 599 32.20 -6.84 1.96
C LYS A 599 31.16 -6.95 3.09
N LEU A 600 30.61 -5.83 3.57
CA LEU A 600 29.54 -5.86 4.56
C LEU A 600 28.27 -6.53 4.01
N VAL A 601 27.89 -6.22 2.78
CA VAL A 601 26.76 -6.87 2.09
C VAL A 601 26.95 -8.39 2.02
N GLU A 602 28.15 -8.83 1.62
CA GLU A 602 28.51 -10.25 1.54
C GLU A 602 28.51 -10.94 2.90
N ASN A 603 29.07 -10.29 3.92
CA ASN A 603 29.12 -10.81 5.29
C ASN A 603 27.73 -11.01 5.90
N MET A 604 26.73 -10.22 5.47
CA MET A 604 25.32 -10.40 5.82
C MET A 604 24.62 -11.49 4.97
N GLY A 605 25.35 -12.17 4.06
CA GLY A 605 24.76 -13.17 3.17
C GLY A 605 23.83 -12.59 2.09
N GLN A 606 23.88 -11.30 1.83
CA GLN A 606 23.11 -10.66 0.76
C GLN A 606 23.86 -10.72 -0.58
N GLN A 607 23.11 -10.86 -1.67
CA GLN A 607 23.71 -10.83 -3.01
C GLN A 607 24.20 -9.43 -3.37
N LYS A 608 25.31 -9.32 -4.09
CA LYS A 608 25.94 -8.02 -4.48
C LYS A 608 25.26 -7.33 -5.67
N ASN A 609 24.24 -7.93 -6.27
CA ASN A 609 23.45 -7.33 -7.34
C ASN A 609 22.49 -6.26 -6.78
N PHE A 610 22.52 -5.11 -7.41
CA PHE A 610 21.63 -3.99 -7.13
C PHE A 610 20.68 -3.84 -8.32
N GLU A 611 19.37 -3.70 -8.06
CA GLU A 611 18.44 -3.26 -9.11
C GLU A 611 18.77 -1.78 -9.40
N GLU A 612 18.93 -1.43 -10.70
CA GLU A 612 19.21 -0.06 -11.16
C GLU A 612 17.98 0.83 -11.09
#